data_3efcb584a219561fd6e27ec9ac7d9ee1
#
_entry.id   3efcb584a219561fd6e27ec9ac7d9ee1
#
_cell.length_a   1.000
_cell.length_b   1.000
_cell.length_c   1.000
_cell.angle_alpha   90.00
_cell.angle_beta   90.00
_cell.angle_gamma   90.00
#
_symmetry.space_group_name_H-M   'P 1'
#
loop_
_entity.id
_entity.type
_entity.pdbx_description
1 polymer ?
#
loop_
_entity_poly.entity_id
_entity_poly.type
_entity_poly.pdbx_seq_one_letter_code
_entity_poly.pdbx_strand_id
1 'polypeptide(L)'
;GVAAQWRAAPSGALAVSGERVLCAIDASAASPLSVNIAEPGCVLKGDLAPGARARCYALLPAWPASEAEARELRGDERLLESTRDYWEDLLADAMQIDLPDGFLTDVIRSSQVRCLIAARNEDAGARVAPWIAANTYGPLESEANTIVSGMDLMGHHDFAQRCQDFFIARYSPEGFLTTGYTLIGTGWQLDTLGEHLQLTQDRSWMRRVAPEVARAAGWIARQREMTKRRAPD
;
A
#
# COMPACT_ATOMS: atom_id res chain seq x y z
N GLY A 1 20.47 -9.24 13.11
CA GLY A 1 20.60 -8.13 12.16
C GLY A 1 21.49 -8.56 11.00
N VAL A 2 21.18 -8.13 9.80
CA VAL A 2 21.98 -8.41 8.60
C VAL A 2 23.20 -7.50 8.67
N ALA A 3 24.41 -8.07 8.62
CA ALA A 3 25.64 -7.27 8.59
C ALA A 3 25.74 -6.52 7.25
N ALA A 4 25.71 -5.21 7.30
CA ALA A 4 25.95 -4.36 6.15
C ALA A 4 27.45 -4.19 5.92
N GLN A 5 27.89 -4.30 4.66
CA GLN A 5 29.26 -3.95 4.25
C GLN A 5 29.21 -2.66 3.44
N TRP A 6 30.02 -1.68 3.81
CA TRP A 6 30.14 -0.45 3.06
C TRP A 6 31.22 -0.56 1.98
N ARG A 7 30.88 -0.14 0.77
CA ARG A 7 31.80 -0.10 -0.38
C ARG A 7 31.81 1.27 -1.03
N ALA A 8 32.93 1.68 -1.54
CA ALA A 8 33.03 2.90 -2.35
C ALA A 8 32.27 2.69 -3.68
N ALA A 9 31.63 3.74 -4.14
CA ALA A 9 30.99 3.84 -5.44
C ALA A 9 31.49 5.10 -6.18
N PRO A 10 31.39 5.19 -7.52
CA PRO A 10 31.97 6.28 -8.29
C PRO A 10 31.60 7.70 -7.81
N SER A 11 30.40 7.88 -7.28
CA SER A 11 29.88 9.16 -6.78
C SER A 11 29.53 9.14 -5.29
N GLY A 12 29.90 8.07 -4.55
CA GLY A 12 29.50 7.96 -3.16
C GLY A 12 29.85 6.65 -2.48
N ALA A 13 28.90 6.06 -1.75
CA ALA A 13 29.08 4.82 -1.02
C ALA A 13 27.84 3.93 -1.10
N LEU A 14 28.04 2.63 -1.03
CA LEU A 14 26.99 1.61 -0.99
C LEU A 14 27.11 0.79 0.30
N ALA A 15 26.00 0.62 1.00
CA ALA A 15 25.84 -0.40 2.01
C ALA A 15 25.15 -1.61 1.39
N VAL A 16 25.77 -2.77 1.45
CA VAL A 16 25.28 -3.99 0.82
C VAL A 16 25.24 -5.16 1.81
N SER A 17 24.37 -6.12 1.52
CA SER A 17 24.37 -7.42 2.18
C SER A 17 24.24 -8.50 1.10
N GLY A 18 25.34 -9.19 0.84
CA GLY A 18 25.47 -10.03 -0.36
C GLY A 18 25.34 -9.19 -1.62
N GLU A 19 24.42 -9.55 -2.50
CA GLU A 19 24.11 -8.82 -3.74
C GLU A 19 23.05 -7.71 -3.57
N ARG A 20 22.44 -7.61 -2.39
CA ARG A 20 21.37 -6.66 -2.11
C ARG A 20 21.91 -5.33 -1.64
N VAL A 21 21.50 -4.23 -2.26
CA VAL A 21 21.73 -2.87 -1.78
C VAL A 21 20.77 -2.54 -0.66
N LEU A 22 21.31 -2.13 0.48
CA LEU A 22 20.55 -1.66 1.65
C LEU A 22 20.42 -0.15 1.67
N CYS A 23 21.50 0.54 1.23
CA CYS A 23 21.53 1.99 1.13
C CYS A 23 22.57 2.40 0.06
N ALA A 24 22.25 3.42 -0.70
CA ALA A 24 23.22 4.09 -1.58
C ALA A 24 23.27 5.57 -1.21
N ILE A 25 24.46 6.07 -0.94
CA ILE A 25 24.71 7.49 -0.69
C ILE A 25 25.43 8.07 -1.91
N ASP A 26 24.91 9.17 -2.43
CA ASP A 26 25.43 9.84 -3.60
C ASP A 26 25.59 11.35 -3.35
N ALA A 27 26.79 11.86 -3.59
CA ALA A 27 27.06 13.28 -3.66
C ALA A 27 27.22 13.65 -5.13
N SER A 28 26.46 14.61 -5.64
CA SER A 28 26.59 15.01 -7.06
C SER A 28 28.02 15.40 -7.38
N ALA A 29 28.47 15.14 -8.62
CA ALA A 29 29.84 15.46 -9.07
C ALA A 29 30.18 16.96 -8.93
N ALA A 30 29.18 17.83 -8.91
CA ALA A 30 29.31 19.26 -8.66
C ALA A 30 29.22 19.64 -7.17
N SER A 31 29.03 18.66 -6.29
CA SER A 31 28.94 18.91 -4.84
C SER A 31 30.34 19.14 -4.25
N PRO A 32 30.50 20.12 -3.36
CA PRO A 32 31.75 20.25 -2.59
C PRO A 32 31.89 19.15 -1.51
N LEU A 33 30.91 18.23 -1.41
CA LEU A 33 30.93 17.14 -0.46
C LEU A 33 31.62 15.91 -1.02
N SER A 34 32.50 15.30 -0.25
CA SER A 34 33.06 13.98 -0.48
C SER A 34 32.41 12.96 0.43
N VAL A 35 32.19 11.75 -0.08
CA VAL A 35 31.64 10.62 0.70
C VAL A 35 32.80 9.69 1.05
N ASN A 36 33.07 9.51 2.33
CA ASN A 36 34.14 8.66 2.82
C ASN A 36 33.57 7.52 3.66
N ILE A 37 34.03 6.31 3.43
CA ILE A 37 33.66 5.16 4.25
C ILE A 37 34.38 5.26 5.59
N ALA A 38 33.60 5.16 6.66
CA ALA A 38 34.11 5.12 8.03
C ALA A 38 33.22 4.12 8.80
N GLU A 39 33.77 2.92 9.03
CA GLU A 39 33.02 1.87 9.74
C GLU A 39 32.46 2.39 11.08
N PRO A 40 31.16 2.14 11.37
CA PRO A 40 30.21 1.24 10.63
C PRO A 40 29.34 1.96 9.58
N GLY A 41 29.76 3.05 8.97
CA GLY A 41 28.95 3.86 8.07
C GLY A 41 29.74 4.59 7.00
N CYS A 42 29.24 5.75 6.59
CA CYS A 42 29.96 6.69 5.75
C CYS A 42 29.87 8.11 6.34
N VAL A 43 30.83 8.95 6.00
CA VAL A 43 30.89 10.34 6.45
C VAL A 43 30.94 11.26 5.24
N LEU A 44 30.09 12.27 5.25
CA LEU A 44 30.13 13.36 4.27
C LEU A 44 31.01 14.48 4.80
N LYS A 45 31.99 14.88 4.01
CA LYS A 45 32.91 15.99 4.35
C LYS A 45 33.03 16.95 3.17
N GLY A 46 33.11 18.23 3.48
CA GLY A 46 33.34 19.26 2.48
C GLY A 46 33.31 20.65 3.08
N ASP A 47 33.84 21.61 2.36
CA ASP A 47 33.84 23.01 2.74
C ASP A 47 32.76 23.76 1.96
N LEU A 48 31.93 24.50 2.66
CA LEU A 48 30.87 25.32 2.08
C LEU A 48 31.19 26.80 2.29
N ALA A 49 31.27 27.54 1.20
CA ALA A 49 31.34 29.00 1.31
C ALA A 49 30.07 29.59 1.91
N PRO A 50 30.12 30.76 2.55
CA PRO A 50 28.91 31.42 3.06
C PRO A 50 27.84 31.56 1.99
N GLY A 51 26.62 31.06 2.30
CA GLY A 51 25.48 31.05 1.37
C GLY A 51 25.48 29.92 0.32
N ALA A 52 26.54 29.13 0.20
CA ALA A 52 26.58 27.97 -0.69
C ALA A 52 25.70 26.82 -0.17
N ARG A 53 25.21 26.01 -1.11
CA ARG A 53 24.39 24.81 -0.82
C ARG A 53 25.06 23.60 -1.41
N ALA A 54 24.99 22.49 -0.71
CA ALA A 54 25.37 21.18 -1.22
C ALA A 54 24.19 20.21 -1.07
N ARG A 55 24.10 19.25 -1.97
CA ARG A 55 23.09 18.20 -1.92
C ARG A 55 23.77 16.84 -1.87
N CYS A 56 23.15 15.96 -1.12
CA CYS A 56 23.50 14.55 -1.06
C CYS A 56 22.17 13.78 -1.10
N TYR A 57 22.19 12.67 -1.81
CA TYR A 57 21.03 11.77 -1.93
C TYR A 57 21.30 10.48 -1.17
N ALA A 58 20.29 10.00 -0.46
CA ALA A 58 20.30 8.69 0.17
C ALA A 58 19.14 7.87 -0.41
N LEU A 59 19.47 6.79 -1.11
CA LEU A 59 18.51 5.82 -1.63
C LEU A 59 18.46 4.65 -0.67
N LEU A 60 17.27 4.35 -0.14
CA LEU A 60 16.98 3.20 0.71
C LEU A 60 15.89 2.36 0.03
N PRO A 61 16.24 1.34 -0.77
CA PRO A 61 15.28 0.52 -1.46
C PRO A 61 14.38 -0.24 -0.47
N ALA A 62 13.06 -0.20 -0.70
CA ALA A 62 12.10 -0.99 0.07
C ALA A 62 11.98 -2.45 -0.42
N TRP A 63 12.69 -2.81 -1.49
CA TRP A 63 12.77 -4.14 -2.08
C TRP A 63 14.22 -4.62 -2.20
N PRO A 64 14.47 -5.90 -2.50
CA PRO A 64 15.82 -6.40 -2.76
C PRO A 64 16.36 -5.82 -4.06
N ALA A 65 16.95 -4.63 -4.00
CA ALA A 65 17.53 -3.96 -5.16
C ALA A 65 18.96 -4.42 -5.43
N SER A 66 19.29 -4.61 -6.70
CA SER A 66 20.64 -4.83 -7.20
C SER A 66 21.45 -3.52 -7.25
N GLU A 67 22.78 -3.62 -7.42
CA GLU A 67 23.60 -2.43 -7.63
C GLU A 67 23.27 -1.72 -8.95
N ALA A 68 22.84 -2.43 -9.98
CA ALA A 68 22.45 -1.86 -11.26
C ALA A 68 21.21 -0.96 -11.08
N GLU A 69 20.15 -1.50 -10.47
CA GLU A 69 18.93 -0.73 -10.15
C GLU A 69 19.22 0.47 -9.24
N ALA A 70 20.05 0.28 -8.21
CA ALA A 70 20.42 1.38 -7.33
C ALA A 70 21.23 2.47 -8.06
N ARG A 71 21.99 2.14 -9.10
CA ARG A 71 22.68 3.12 -9.94
C ARG A 71 21.74 3.91 -10.82
N GLU A 72 20.72 3.27 -11.37
CA GLU A 72 19.72 3.94 -12.22
C GLU A 72 18.87 4.93 -11.41
N LEU A 73 18.57 4.57 -10.15
CA LEU A 73 17.75 5.38 -9.26
C LEU A 73 18.51 6.48 -8.50
N ARG A 74 19.85 6.42 -8.46
CA ARG A 74 20.66 7.37 -7.68
C ARG A 74 20.66 8.78 -8.24
N GLY A 75 20.42 9.74 -7.33
CA GLY A 75 20.62 11.17 -7.63
C GLY A 75 19.72 11.72 -8.73
N ASP A 76 18.68 10.99 -9.11
CA ASP A 76 17.74 11.45 -10.13
C ASP A 76 16.70 12.37 -9.49
N GLU A 77 16.85 13.69 -9.74
CA GLU A 77 15.85 14.68 -9.29
C GLU A 77 14.47 14.44 -9.89
N ARG A 78 14.39 13.71 -11.01
CA ARG A 78 13.11 13.33 -11.65
C ARG A 78 12.33 12.30 -10.84
N LEU A 79 12.95 11.59 -9.86
CA LEU A 79 12.23 10.66 -8.99
C LEU A 79 11.11 11.35 -8.21
N LEU A 80 11.32 12.57 -7.76
CA LEU A 80 10.28 13.34 -7.09
C LEU A 80 9.14 13.71 -8.06
N GLU A 81 9.50 14.15 -9.26
CA GLU A 81 8.54 14.49 -10.30
C GLU A 81 7.74 13.26 -10.74
N SER A 82 8.43 12.16 -11.06
CA SER A 82 7.76 10.91 -11.44
C SER A 82 6.91 10.32 -10.31
N THR A 83 7.29 10.50 -9.06
CA THR A 83 6.46 10.08 -7.92
C THR A 83 5.20 10.94 -7.83
N ARG A 84 5.34 12.26 -8.01
CA ARG A 84 4.17 13.15 -8.03
C ARG A 84 3.25 12.81 -9.19
N ASP A 85 3.79 12.71 -10.40
CA ASP A 85 3.04 12.41 -11.60
C ASP A 85 2.30 11.07 -11.48
N TYR A 86 2.96 10.03 -10.92
CA TYR A 86 2.32 8.75 -10.62
C TYR A 86 1.07 8.90 -9.73
N TRP A 87 1.16 9.69 -8.64
CA TRP A 87 0.03 9.88 -7.76
C TRP A 87 -1.05 10.78 -8.38
N GLU A 88 -0.66 11.80 -9.15
CA GLU A 88 -1.60 12.64 -9.87
C GLU A 88 -2.38 11.82 -10.92
N ASP A 89 -1.70 11.00 -11.70
CA ASP A 89 -2.33 10.10 -12.68
C ASP A 89 -3.27 9.09 -12.00
N LEU A 90 -2.82 8.47 -10.90
CA LEU A 90 -3.63 7.48 -10.18
C LEU A 90 -4.91 8.08 -9.58
N LEU A 91 -4.87 9.36 -9.22
CA LEU A 91 -6.03 10.08 -8.68
C LEU A 91 -6.87 10.78 -9.77
N ALA A 92 -6.37 10.88 -10.99
CA ALA A 92 -7.05 11.62 -12.06
C ALA A 92 -8.41 11.00 -12.44
N ASP A 93 -8.48 9.67 -12.44
CA ASP A 93 -9.70 8.90 -12.75
C ASP A 93 -10.67 8.77 -11.56
N ALA A 94 -10.23 9.18 -10.37
CA ALA A 94 -11.06 9.17 -9.18
C ALA A 94 -12.03 10.36 -9.14
N MET A 95 -12.98 10.33 -8.20
CA MET A 95 -13.88 11.45 -7.96
C MET A 95 -13.09 12.71 -7.62
N GLN A 96 -13.30 13.76 -8.40
CA GLN A 96 -12.69 15.07 -8.16
C GLN A 96 -13.59 15.90 -7.26
N ILE A 97 -13.05 16.28 -6.09
CA ILE A 97 -13.74 17.12 -5.11
C ILE A 97 -12.95 18.41 -4.98
N ASP A 98 -13.59 19.52 -5.31
CA ASP A 98 -13.04 20.86 -5.14
C ASP A 98 -13.90 21.63 -4.14
N LEU A 99 -13.28 22.02 -3.03
CA LEU A 99 -13.92 22.74 -1.95
C LEU A 99 -13.33 24.16 -1.86
N PRO A 100 -14.13 25.16 -1.39
CA PRO A 100 -13.61 26.50 -1.13
C PRO A 100 -12.42 26.52 -0.15
N ASP A 101 -12.33 25.53 0.74
CA ASP A 101 -11.18 25.31 1.62
C ASP A 101 -10.22 24.30 0.98
N GLY A 102 -9.11 24.81 0.44
CA GLY A 102 -8.07 23.99 -0.18
C GLY A 102 -7.45 22.97 0.78
N PHE A 103 -7.39 23.26 2.07
CA PHE A 103 -6.89 22.31 3.07
C PHE A 103 -7.78 21.04 3.13
N LEU A 104 -9.10 21.20 3.10
CA LEU A 104 -10.03 20.07 3.09
C LEU A 104 -9.91 19.26 1.80
N THR A 105 -9.76 19.91 0.65
CA THR A 105 -9.49 19.25 -0.63
C THR A 105 -8.22 18.40 -0.56
N ASP A 106 -7.15 18.95 -0.02
CA ASP A 106 -5.87 18.24 0.15
C ASP A 106 -5.97 17.08 1.14
N VAL A 107 -6.74 17.21 2.22
CA VAL A 107 -7.00 16.12 3.18
C VAL A 107 -7.72 14.96 2.49
N ILE A 108 -8.73 15.23 1.66
CA ILE A 108 -9.47 14.19 0.93
C ILE A 108 -8.53 13.48 -0.06
N ARG A 109 -7.75 14.21 -0.86
CA ARG A 109 -6.78 13.64 -1.79
C ARG A 109 -5.71 12.82 -1.08
N SER A 110 -5.10 13.36 -0.03
CA SER A 110 -4.06 12.65 0.73
C SER A 110 -4.59 11.40 1.46
N SER A 111 -5.86 11.37 1.84
CA SER A 111 -6.49 10.21 2.45
C SER A 111 -6.58 9.04 1.47
N GLN A 112 -6.92 9.30 0.21
CA GLN A 112 -6.91 8.27 -0.85
C GLN A 112 -5.49 7.72 -1.06
N VAL A 113 -4.47 8.60 -1.17
CA VAL A 113 -3.07 8.17 -1.29
C VAL A 113 -2.65 7.29 -0.11
N ARG A 114 -3.05 7.63 1.11
CA ARG A 114 -2.72 6.84 2.31
C ARG A 114 -3.34 5.45 2.29
N CYS A 115 -4.57 5.32 1.83
CA CYS A 115 -5.21 4.01 1.66
C CYS A 115 -4.48 3.16 0.61
N LEU A 116 -4.12 3.76 -0.52
CA LEU A 116 -3.43 3.08 -1.62
C LEU A 116 -1.99 2.68 -1.25
N ILE A 117 -1.24 3.55 -0.56
CA ILE A 117 0.16 3.27 -0.20
C ILE A 117 0.30 2.22 0.90
N ALA A 118 -0.71 2.08 1.76
CA ALA A 118 -0.75 1.04 2.79
C ALA A 118 -1.11 -0.34 2.22
N ALA A 119 -1.81 -0.38 1.10
CA ALA A 119 -2.26 -1.62 0.48
C ALA A 119 -1.10 -2.44 -0.10
N ARG A 120 -1.27 -3.76 -0.16
CA ARG A 120 -0.25 -4.69 -0.65
C ARG A 120 -0.79 -5.54 -1.79
N ASN A 121 -0.06 -5.57 -2.89
CA ASN A 121 -0.37 -6.47 -3.99
C ASN A 121 -0.05 -7.92 -3.60
N GLU A 122 -0.99 -8.81 -3.88
CA GLU A 122 -0.84 -10.26 -3.81
C GLU A 122 -1.10 -10.88 -5.20
N ASP A 123 -0.59 -12.09 -5.43
CA ASP A 123 -0.76 -12.83 -6.69
C ASP A 123 -0.41 -11.97 -7.93
N ALA A 124 0.76 -11.36 -7.92
CA ALA A 124 1.23 -10.47 -8.98
C ALA A 124 0.25 -9.31 -9.30
N GLY A 125 -0.47 -8.81 -8.30
CA GLY A 125 -1.42 -7.71 -8.42
C GLY A 125 -2.86 -8.12 -8.73
N ALA A 126 -3.13 -9.43 -8.91
CA ALA A 126 -4.50 -9.90 -9.13
C ALA A 126 -5.42 -9.65 -7.92
N ARG A 127 -4.84 -9.58 -6.72
CA ARG A 127 -5.52 -9.24 -5.47
C ARG A 127 -4.79 -8.13 -4.74
N VAL A 128 -5.51 -7.38 -3.94
CA VAL A 128 -4.95 -6.33 -3.09
C VAL A 128 -5.38 -6.57 -1.66
N ALA A 129 -4.42 -6.69 -0.76
CA ALA A 129 -4.68 -6.71 0.68
C ALA A 129 -4.77 -5.27 1.19
N PRO A 130 -5.94 -4.78 1.61
CA PRO A 130 -6.12 -3.41 2.08
C PRO A 130 -5.62 -3.27 3.53
N TRP A 131 -4.29 -3.11 3.68
CA TRP A 131 -3.66 -2.94 4.99
C TRP A 131 -4.08 -1.63 5.64
N ILE A 132 -4.20 -1.65 6.98
CA ILE A 132 -4.58 -0.49 7.78
C ILE A 132 -3.35 0.32 8.19
N ALA A 133 -2.22 -0.36 8.38
CA ALA A 133 -0.95 0.26 8.78
C ALA A 133 0.24 -0.43 8.12
N ALA A 134 1.38 0.25 8.10
CA ALA A 134 2.57 -0.19 7.37
C ALA A 134 3.14 -1.54 7.81
N ASN A 135 3.06 -1.89 9.11
CA ASN A 135 3.80 -3.02 9.67
C ASN A 135 3.01 -3.98 10.55
N THR A 136 2.02 -3.52 11.28
CA THR A 136 1.48 -4.24 12.44
C THR A 136 0.05 -4.72 12.27
N TYR A 137 -0.76 -3.96 11.56
CA TYR A 137 -2.16 -4.26 11.33
C TYR A 137 -2.37 -4.60 9.86
N GLY A 138 -2.58 -5.87 9.59
CA GLY A 138 -3.02 -6.35 8.29
C GLY A 138 -4.44 -5.91 7.96
N PRO A 139 -5.05 -6.51 6.94
CA PRO A 139 -6.42 -6.21 6.55
C PRO A 139 -7.40 -6.84 7.54
N LEU A 140 -7.67 -6.15 8.65
CA LEU A 140 -8.71 -6.53 9.60
C LEU A 140 -10.08 -6.25 8.99
N GLU A 141 -11.05 -7.12 9.23
CA GLU A 141 -12.31 -7.16 8.50
C GLU A 141 -13.13 -5.87 8.58
N SER A 142 -13.15 -5.20 9.72
CA SER A 142 -13.96 -3.98 9.90
C SER A 142 -13.35 -2.77 9.22
N GLU A 143 -12.13 -2.46 9.56
CA GLU A 143 -11.41 -1.28 9.08
C GLU A 143 -11.09 -1.41 7.59
N ALA A 144 -10.67 -2.59 7.17
CA ALA A 144 -10.33 -2.82 5.77
C ALA A 144 -11.55 -2.72 4.86
N ASN A 145 -12.71 -3.24 5.27
CA ASN A 145 -13.93 -3.08 4.49
C ASN A 145 -14.37 -1.62 4.40
N THR A 146 -14.22 -0.84 5.48
CA THR A 146 -14.48 0.60 5.45
C THR A 146 -13.56 1.33 4.47
N ILE A 147 -12.28 0.96 4.41
CA ILE A 147 -11.34 1.51 3.42
C ILE A 147 -11.79 1.14 2.01
N VAL A 148 -12.15 -0.11 1.77
CA VAL A 148 -12.59 -0.59 0.44
C VAL A 148 -13.84 0.15 -0.02
N SER A 149 -14.87 0.25 0.84
CA SER A 149 -16.11 0.99 0.56
C SER A 149 -15.83 2.47 0.27
N GLY A 150 -15.02 3.12 1.11
CA GLY A 150 -14.64 4.52 0.92
C GLY A 150 -13.89 4.77 -0.40
N MET A 151 -12.95 3.90 -0.75
CA MET A 151 -12.19 4.01 -2.00
C MET A 151 -13.07 3.71 -3.22
N ASP A 152 -14.00 2.78 -3.11
CA ASP A 152 -14.97 2.47 -4.16
C ASP A 152 -15.91 3.65 -4.44
N LEU A 153 -16.42 4.29 -3.38
CA LEU A 153 -17.22 5.52 -3.48
C LEU A 153 -16.44 6.69 -4.12
N MET A 154 -15.12 6.71 -3.93
CA MET A 154 -14.23 7.70 -4.58
C MET A 154 -13.86 7.32 -6.03
N GLY A 155 -14.40 6.23 -6.58
CA GLY A 155 -14.21 5.82 -7.98
C GLY A 155 -13.03 4.85 -8.20
N HIS A 156 -12.33 4.41 -7.16
CA HIS A 156 -11.26 3.41 -7.28
C HIS A 156 -11.83 1.99 -7.38
N HIS A 157 -12.67 1.74 -8.37
CA HIS A 157 -13.41 0.48 -8.51
C HIS A 157 -12.53 -0.74 -8.73
N ASP A 158 -11.44 -0.62 -9.51
CA ASP A 158 -10.49 -1.72 -9.71
C ASP A 158 -9.79 -2.09 -8.40
N PHE A 159 -9.36 -1.10 -7.61
CA PHE A 159 -8.80 -1.33 -6.29
C PHE A 159 -9.79 -2.07 -5.38
N ALA A 160 -11.03 -1.57 -5.32
CA ALA A 160 -12.09 -2.17 -4.49
C ALA A 160 -12.37 -3.62 -4.90
N GLN A 161 -12.51 -3.90 -6.20
CA GLN A 161 -12.74 -5.24 -6.71
C GLN A 161 -11.61 -6.21 -6.35
N ARG A 162 -10.36 -5.82 -6.51
CA ARG A 162 -9.21 -6.65 -6.14
C ARG A 162 -9.13 -6.88 -4.63
N CYS A 163 -9.57 -5.92 -3.81
CA CYS A 163 -9.71 -6.11 -2.37
C CYS A 163 -10.83 -7.10 -2.03
N GLN A 164 -11.96 -7.04 -2.73
CA GLN A 164 -13.04 -8.03 -2.56
C GLN A 164 -12.56 -9.43 -2.94
N ASP A 165 -11.83 -9.59 -4.03
CA ASP A 165 -11.24 -10.86 -4.44
C ASP A 165 -10.23 -11.40 -3.40
N PHE A 166 -9.50 -10.51 -2.70
CA PHE A 166 -8.65 -10.86 -1.57
C PHE A 166 -9.44 -11.47 -0.40
N PHE A 167 -10.55 -10.83 0.01
CA PHE A 167 -11.38 -11.32 1.11
C PHE A 167 -12.12 -12.61 0.74
N ILE A 168 -12.68 -12.70 -0.46
CA ILE A 168 -13.39 -13.89 -0.94
C ILE A 168 -12.47 -15.12 -0.90
N ALA A 169 -11.21 -14.97 -1.27
CA ALA A 169 -10.23 -16.06 -1.21
C ALA A 169 -9.91 -16.53 0.21
N ARG A 170 -10.38 -15.81 1.23
CA ARG A 170 -10.16 -16.08 2.67
C ARG A 170 -11.42 -16.55 3.39
N TYR A 171 -12.46 -16.91 2.65
CA TYR A 171 -13.60 -17.58 3.25
C TYR A 171 -13.22 -19.00 3.67
N SER A 172 -13.67 -19.40 4.84
CA SER A 172 -13.61 -20.81 5.26
C SER A 172 -14.47 -21.69 4.33
N PRO A 173 -14.28 -23.01 4.37
CA PRO A 173 -15.18 -23.92 3.67
C PRO A 173 -16.64 -23.77 4.03
N GLU A 174 -16.95 -23.35 5.26
CA GLU A 174 -18.30 -23.09 5.78
C GLU A 174 -18.86 -21.76 5.33
N GLY A 175 -18.03 -20.81 4.88
CA GLY A 175 -18.39 -19.53 4.32
C GLY A 175 -18.14 -18.31 5.23
N PHE A 176 -17.46 -18.44 6.38
CA PHE A 176 -17.13 -17.25 7.16
C PHE A 176 -15.76 -16.67 6.75
N LEU A 177 -15.61 -15.36 6.90
CA LEU A 177 -14.35 -14.67 6.65
C LEU A 177 -13.34 -15.00 7.75
N THR A 178 -12.12 -15.42 7.37
CA THR A 178 -11.07 -15.84 8.30
C THR A 178 -10.06 -14.74 8.63
N THR A 179 -10.15 -13.58 8.01
CA THR A 179 -9.34 -12.41 8.37
C THR A 179 -10.01 -11.67 9.53
N GLY A 180 -9.19 -11.22 10.47
CA GLY A 180 -9.71 -10.53 11.65
C GLY A 180 -10.14 -11.44 12.79
N TYR A 181 -10.86 -10.89 13.73
CA TYR A 181 -11.15 -11.52 15.03
C TYR A 181 -12.62 -11.40 15.45
N THR A 182 -13.49 -10.91 14.58
CA THR A 182 -14.92 -10.75 14.88
C THR A 182 -15.81 -11.58 13.96
N LEU A 183 -16.94 -12.01 14.48
CA LEU A 183 -17.93 -12.77 13.69
C LEU A 183 -18.73 -11.88 12.71
N ILE A 184 -18.74 -10.56 12.93
CA ILE A 184 -19.46 -9.61 12.09
C ILE A 184 -18.74 -9.31 10.78
N GLY A 185 -17.45 -9.60 10.68
CA GLY A 185 -16.63 -9.31 9.51
C GLY A 185 -17.16 -9.92 8.21
N THR A 186 -17.75 -11.11 8.29
CA THR A 186 -18.42 -11.72 7.13
C THR A 186 -19.61 -10.88 6.63
N GLY A 187 -20.37 -10.30 7.54
CA GLY A 187 -21.49 -9.40 7.20
C GLY A 187 -21.01 -8.12 6.56
N TRP A 188 -20.01 -7.47 7.13
CA TRP A 188 -19.42 -6.25 6.56
C TRP A 188 -18.85 -6.47 5.17
N GLN A 189 -18.15 -7.58 4.96
CA GLN A 189 -17.60 -7.88 3.65
C GLN A 189 -18.71 -8.11 2.61
N LEU A 190 -19.81 -8.79 2.97
CA LEU A 190 -20.95 -8.96 2.08
C LEU A 190 -21.66 -7.63 1.76
N ASP A 191 -21.74 -6.73 2.74
CA ASP A 191 -22.29 -5.39 2.56
C ASP A 191 -21.47 -4.58 1.56
N THR A 192 -20.15 -4.47 1.80
CA THR A 192 -19.20 -3.78 0.91
C THR A 192 -19.22 -4.37 -0.51
N LEU A 193 -19.36 -5.69 -0.64
CA LEU A 193 -19.49 -6.36 -1.94
C LEU A 193 -20.81 -5.99 -2.64
N GLY A 194 -21.89 -5.88 -1.87
CA GLY A 194 -23.19 -5.42 -2.37
C GLY A 194 -23.12 -3.97 -2.88
N GLU A 195 -22.47 -3.08 -2.13
CA GLU A 195 -22.22 -1.69 -2.54
C GLU A 195 -21.40 -1.63 -3.83
N HIS A 196 -20.30 -2.38 -3.91
CA HIS A 196 -19.48 -2.46 -5.11
C HIS A 196 -20.28 -2.87 -6.34
N LEU A 197 -21.13 -3.89 -6.22
CA LEU A 197 -22.01 -4.30 -7.31
C LEU A 197 -23.01 -3.20 -7.72
N GLN A 198 -23.52 -2.44 -6.75
CA GLN A 198 -24.43 -1.32 -7.06
C GLN A 198 -23.72 -0.18 -7.81
N LEU A 199 -22.49 0.12 -7.43
CA LEU A 199 -21.68 1.17 -8.06
C LEU A 199 -21.23 0.78 -9.47
N THR A 200 -20.68 -0.42 -9.63
CA THR A 200 -20.03 -0.86 -10.86
C THR A 200 -20.95 -1.54 -11.85
N GLN A 201 -22.05 -2.17 -11.37
CA GLN A 201 -22.93 -3.02 -12.16
C GLN A 201 -22.20 -4.17 -12.89
N ASP A 202 -20.99 -4.57 -12.42
CA ASP A 202 -20.24 -5.67 -13.02
C ASP A 202 -20.87 -7.03 -12.70
N ARG A 203 -21.85 -7.38 -13.54
CA ARG A 203 -22.54 -8.67 -13.45
C ARG A 203 -21.66 -9.86 -13.81
N SER A 204 -20.58 -9.64 -14.56
CA SER A 204 -19.66 -10.72 -14.96
C SER A 204 -18.81 -11.13 -13.74
N TRP A 205 -18.24 -10.19 -13.05
CA TRP A 205 -17.54 -10.42 -11.80
C TRP A 205 -18.47 -11.02 -10.74
N MET A 206 -19.67 -10.47 -10.57
CA MET A 206 -20.64 -10.99 -9.60
C MET A 206 -21.01 -12.46 -9.87
N ARG A 207 -21.23 -12.86 -11.13
CA ARG A 207 -21.47 -14.27 -11.45
C ARG A 207 -20.30 -15.17 -11.07
N ARG A 208 -19.08 -14.71 -11.23
CA ARG A 208 -17.86 -15.44 -10.85
C ARG A 208 -17.80 -15.69 -9.34
N VAL A 209 -18.12 -14.70 -8.52
CA VAL A 209 -18.01 -14.77 -7.05
C VAL A 209 -19.30 -15.24 -6.35
N ALA A 210 -20.41 -15.31 -7.07
CA ALA A 210 -21.74 -15.66 -6.50
C ALA A 210 -21.76 -16.97 -5.68
N PRO A 211 -21.07 -18.06 -6.05
CA PRO A 211 -21.06 -19.26 -5.22
C PRO A 211 -20.49 -19.01 -3.83
N GLU A 212 -19.42 -18.23 -3.73
CA GLU A 212 -18.76 -17.88 -2.48
C GLU A 212 -19.63 -16.94 -1.63
N VAL A 213 -20.24 -15.96 -2.27
CA VAL A 213 -21.21 -15.02 -1.64
C VAL A 213 -22.40 -15.78 -1.06
N ALA A 214 -22.97 -16.70 -1.83
CA ALA A 214 -24.08 -17.52 -1.36
C ALA A 214 -23.70 -18.42 -0.16
N ARG A 215 -22.47 -18.95 -0.16
CA ARG A 215 -21.94 -19.74 0.96
C ARG A 215 -21.78 -18.90 2.22
N ALA A 216 -21.26 -17.67 2.08
CA ALA A 216 -21.10 -16.74 3.20
C ALA A 216 -22.47 -16.29 3.76
N ALA A 217 -23.42 -15.93 2.92
CA ALA A 217 -24.77 -15.60 3.34
C ALA A 217 -25.46 -16.79 4.05
N GLY A 218 -25.27 -18.01 3.52
CA GLY A 218 -25.77 -19.23 4.14
C GLY A 218 -25.14 -19.51 5.51
N TRP A 219 -23.85 -19.17 5.69
CA TRP A 219 -23.19 -19.27 7.00
C TRP A 219 -23.84 -18.34 8.02
N ILE A 220 -24.05 -17.06 7.66
CA ILE A 220 -24.74 -16.08 8.54
C ILE A 220 -26.14 -16.59 8.91
N ALA A 221 -26.90 -17.10 7.95
CA ALA A 221 -28.21 -17.62 8.21
C ALA A 221 -28.18 -18.79 9.23
N ARG A 222 -27.24 -19.73 9.09
CA ARG A 222 -27.06 -20.84 10.04
C ARG A 222 -26.67 -20.33 11.43
N GLN A 223 -25.75 -19.37 11.55
CA GLN A 223 -25.37 -18.78 12.85
C GLN A 223 -26.56 -18.11 13.53
N ARG A 224 -27.34 -17.36 12.76
CA ARG A 224 -28.57 -16.72 13.26
C ARG A 224 -29.57 -17.75 13.81
N GLU A 225 -29.80 -18.86 13.12
CA GLU A 225 -30.70 -19.91 13.61
C GLU A 225 -30.19 -20.55 14.90
N MET A 226 -28.89 -20.78 15.03
CA MET A 226 -28.26 -21.35 16.23
C MET A 226 -28.40 -20.45 17.46
N THR A 227 -28.50 -19.12 17.28
CA THR A 227 -28.65 -18.16 18.38
C THR A 227 -30.10 -17.94 18.82
N LYS A 228 -31.08 -18.41 18.06
CA LYS A 228 -32.51 -18.34 18.45
C LYS A 228 -32.76 -19.31 19.60
N ARG A 229 -32.99 -18.76 20.78
CA ARG A 229 -33.47 -19.55 21.93
C ARG A 229 -34.99 -19.59 21.90
N ARG A 230 -35.57 -20.78 22.02
CA ARG A 230 -36.99 -20.89 22.38
C ARG A 230 -37.13 -20.39 23.82
N ALA A 231 -38.09 -19.49 24.08
CA ALA A 231 -38.49 -19.20 25.46
C ALA A 231 -38.90 -20.54 26.12
N PRO A 232 -38.51 -20.81 27.35
CA PRO A 232 -39.09 -21.91 28.09
C PRO A 232 -40.61 -21.63 28.21
N ASP A 233 -41.42 -22.63 27.86
CA ASP A 233 -42.88 -22.63 28.06
C ASP A 233 -43.21 -22.51 29.55
#